data_5a18e30158d2722d9b0cbc660b1c828c
#
_entry.id   5a18e30158d2722d9b0cbc660b1c828c
#
_cell.length_a   1.000
_cell.length_b   1.000
_cell.length_c   1.000
_cell.angle_alpha   90.00
_cell.angle_beta   90.00
_cell.angle_gamma   90.00
#
_symmetry.space_group_name_H-M   'P 1'
#
loop_
_entity.id
_entity.type
_entity.pdbx_description
1 polymer ?
#
loop_
_entity_poly.entity_id
_entity_poly.type
_entity_poly.pdbx_seq_one_letter_code
_entity_poly.pdbx_strand_id
1 'polypeptide(L)'
;MLRVYRVPFSTNVERVSLALAHKGLEVEWEDVDPDDRGPVERLSGQPLVPVLVHDGPVIADSTVILRYLEELQPEPPLFPRDEARAAELEVFLDWFNRIWKRPPNEIEAERGQAHPDAARIDELGRELTGSLALFERLLSGRDYLFGEFSAADCAAFPFVKYGLVHDEADTDGFHLILQQYLALNGRCPRVEAWIRRVNARPRA
;
A
#
# COMPACT_ATOMS: atom_id res chain seq x y z
N MET A 1 9.19 20.38 10.29
CA MET A 1 9.36 20.00 8.85
C MET A 1 9.20 18.49 8.76
N LEU A 2 8.38 18.01 7.79
CA LEU A 2 8.22 16.58 7.54
C LEU A 2 9.36 16.06 6.66
N ARG A 3 10.00 14.96 7.07
CA ARG A 3 10.98 14.23 6.27
C ARG A 3 10.59 12.76 6.21
N VAL A 4 10.61 12.16 5.02
CA VAL A 4 10.25 10.75 4.83
C VAL A 4 11.39 10.01 4.12
N TYR A 5 11.85 8.94 4.75
CA TYR A 5 12.83 8.01 4.21
C TYR A 5 12.16 7.02 3.29
N ARG A 6 12.71 6.84 2.09
CA ARG A 6 12.11 6.02 1.04
C ARG A 6 13.13 5.20 0.26
N VAL A 7 12.61 4.19 -0.45
CA VAL A 7 13.31 3.53 -1.55
C VAL A 7 12.43 3.55 -2.79
N PRO A 8 12.99 3.47 -3.99
CA PRO A 8 12.23 3.40 -5.23
C PRO A 8 11.20 2.26 -5.20
N PHE A 9 10.07 2.49 -5.85
CA PHE A 9 8.97 1.52 -6.03
C PHE A 9 8.31 0.96 -4.76
N SER A 10 8.75 1.34 -3.55
CA SER A 10 8.16 0.83 -2.32
C SER A 10 6.65 1.11 -2.23
N THR A 11 5.86 0.05 -2.24
CA THR A 11 4.39 0.11 -2.09
C THR A 11 3.97 0.79 -0.80
N ASN A 12 4.69 0.58 0.30
CA ASN A 12 4.40 1.21 1.58
C ASN A 12 4.77 2.71 1.60
N VAL A 13 5.80 3.12 0.86
CA VAL A 13 6.14 4.55 0.65
C VAL A 13 5.07 5.23 -0.18
N GLU A 14 4.57 4.58 -1.23
CA GLU A 14 3.50 5.15 -2.07
C GLU A 14 2.20 5.39 -1.28
N ARG A 15 1.89 4.59 -0.25
CA ARG A 15 0.79 4.86 0.68
C ARG A 15 0.89 6.27 1.29
N VAL A 16 2.09 6.58 1.79
CA VAL A 16 2.38 7.85 2.46
C VAL A 16 2.42 9.00 1.46
N SER A 17 3.00 8.79 0.27
CA SER A 17 3.05 9.79 -0.80
C SER A 17 1.65 10.21 -1.26
N LEU A 18 0.73 9.26 -1.43
CA LEU A 18 -0.68 9.54 -1.74
C LEU A 18 -1.37 10.36 -0.64
N ALA A 19 -1.14 10.00 0.62
CA ALA A 19 -1.74 10.69 1.76
C ALA A 19 -1.20 12.11 1.91
N LEU A 20 0.12 12.31 1.80
CA LEU A 20 0.75 13.63 1.85
C LEU A 20 0.20 14.55 0.76
N ALA A 21 0.12 14.07 -0.47
CA ALA A 21 -0.43 14.84 -1.59
C ALA A 21 -1.92 15.16 -1.37
N HIS A 22 -2.71 14.21 -0.84
CA HIS A 22 -4.11 14.45 -0.52
C HIS A 22 -4.29 15.52 0.55
N LYS A 23 -3.42 15.54 1.56
CA LYS A 23 -3.40 16.52 2.65
C LYS A 23 -2.80 17.88 2.25
N GLY A 24 -2.16 17.97 1.08
CA GLY A 24 -1.44 19.17 0.67
C GLY A 24 -0.21 19.47 1.54
N LEU A 25 0.39 18.41 2.13
CA LEU A 25 1.55 18.55 3.01
C LEU A 25 2.84 18.46 2.20
N GLU A 26 3.71 19.44 2.39
CA GLU A 26 5.06 19.42 1.84
C GLU A 26 5.96 18.48 2.67
N VAL A 27 6.85 17.78 1.98
CA VAL A 27 7.75 16.79 2.58
C VAL A 27 9.13 16.83 1.94
N GLU A 28 10.15 16.65 2.73
CA GLU A 28 11.52 16.38 2.29
C GLU A 28 11.69 14.85 2.15
N TRP A 29 12.04 14.40 0.95
CA TRP A 29 12.30 12.99 0.69
C TRP A 29 13.77 12.67 0.89
N GLU A 30 14.06 11.62 1.68
CA GLU A 30 15.40 11.08 1.89
C GLU A 30 15.49 9.70 1.24
N ASP A 31 16.28 9.61 0.17
CA ASP A 31 16.49 8.34 -0.53
C ASP A 31 17.44 7.44 0.27
N VAL A 32 17.00 6.21 0.52
CA VAL A 32 17.75 5.18 1.24
C VAL A 32 18.31 4.19 0.23
N ASP A 33 19.58 3.83 0.41
CA ASP A 33 20.19 2.76 -0.38
C ASP A 33 19.46 1.43 -0.11
N PRO A 34 18.90 0.77 -1.14
CA PRO A 34 18.26 -0.54 -0.99
C PRO A 34 19.16 -1.60 -0.35
N ASP A 35 20.48 -1.50 -0.58
CA ASP A 35 21.47 -2.48 -0.09
C ASP A 35 22.06 -2.09 1.28
N ASP A 36 21.87 -0.84 1.76
CA ASP A 36 22.27 -0.38 3.09
C ASP A 36 21.10 0.26 3.86
N ARG A 37 20.41 -0.54 4.63
CA ARG A 37 19.30 -0.13 5.52
C ARG A 37 19.77 0.32 6.92
N GLY A 38 21.05 0.26 7.20
CA GLY A 38 21.62 0.60 8.49
C GLY A 38 21.24 2.00 8.99
N PRO A 39 21.24 3.07 8.16
CA PRO A 39 20.78 4.39 8.57
C PRO A 39 19.33 4.41 9.06
N VAL A 40 18.41 3.73 8.36
CA VAL A 40 17.00 3.64 8.73
C VAL A 40 16.81 2.83 10.00
N GLU A 41 17.54 1.71 10.15
CA GLU A 41 17.47 0.86 11.33
C GLU A 41 17.95 1.59 12.59
N ARG A 42 19.05 2.35 12.51
CA ARG A 42 19.51 3.18 13.63
C ARG A 42 18.51 4.26 14.03
N LEU A 43 17.76 4.79 13.05
CA LEU A 43 16.79 5.85 13.27
C LEU A 43 15.48 5.33 13.88
N SER A 44 14.96 4.21 13.37
CA SER A 44 13.59 3.74 13.67
C SER A 44 13.54 2.40 14.43
N GLY A 45 14.69 1.75 14.63
CA GLY A 45 14.77 0.43 15.25
C GLY A 45 14.39 -0.73 14.32
N GLN A 46 14.17 -0.47 13.00
CA GLN A 46 13.82 -1.51 12.02
C GLN A 46 14.26 -1.06 10.60
N PRO A 47 14.59 -2.00 9.68
CA PRO A 47 15.18 -1.67 8.38
C PRO A 47 14.15 -1.30 7.28
N LEU A 48 12.87 -1.20 7.61
CA LEU A 48 11.81 -0.98 6.63
C LEU A 48 11.52 0.49 6.41
N VAL A 49 11.05 0.82 5.22
CA VAL A 49 10.52 2.14 4.84
C VAL A 49 9.01 2.04 4.56
N PRO A 50 8.24 3.13 4.68
CA PRO A 50 8.64 4.49 5.03
C PRO A 50 8.94 4.69 6.51
N VAL A 51 9.83 5.64 6.80
CA VAL A 51 10.00 6.22 8.15
C VAL A 51 9.79 7.71 8.02
N LEU A 52 8.88 8.27 8.83
CA LEU A 52 8.61 9.69 8.89
C LEU A 52 9.27 10.28 10.11
N VAL A 53 9.93 11.43 9.94
CA VAL A 53 10.47 12.27 11.01
C VAL A 53 9.79 13.63 10.96
N HIS A 54 9.24 14.09 12.07
CA HIS A 54 8.64 15.40 12.18
C HIS A 54 9.16 16.14 13.43
N ASP A 55 10.11 17.07 13.23
CA ASP A 55 10.68 17.93 14.27
C ASP A 55 11.14 17.17 15.54
N GLY A 56 11.63 15.94 15.37
CA GLY A 56 12.15 15.07 16.43
C GLY A 56 11.49 13.70 16.52
N PRO A 57 10.15 13.57 16.70
CA PRO A 57 9.48 12.28 16.67
C PRO A 57 9.75 11.47 15.40
N VAL A 58 10.01 10.17 15.58
CA VAL A 58 10.26 9.19 14.51
C VAL A 58 9.08 8.21 14.47
N ILE A 59 8.43 8.08 13.32
CA ILE A 59 7.25 7.25 13.13
C ILE A 59 7.56 6.23 12.04
N ALA A 60 7.58 4.98 12.42
CA ALA A 60 7.66 3.83 11.51
C ALA A 60 6.27 3.20 11.35
N ASP A 61 6.09 2.36 10.30
CA ASP A 61 4.84 1.79 9.83
C ASP A 61 3.94 2.78 9.08
N SER A 62 3.67 2.44 7.81
CA SER A 62 2.91 3.30 6.90
C SER A 62 1.49 3.59 7.38
N THR A 63 0.83 2.67 8.10
CA THR A 63 -0.54 2.88 8.60
C THR A 63 -0.54 3.83 9.79
N VAL A 64 0.48 3.73 10.66
CA VAL A 64 0.67 4.69 11.76
C VAL A 64 0.95 6.08 11.21
N ILE A 65 1.77 6.17 10.15
CA ILE A 65 2.03 7.45 9.46
C ILE A 65 0.72 8.02 8.89
N LEU A 66 -0.15 7.24 8.25
CA LEU A 66 -1.43 7.72 7.74
C LEU A 66 -2.30 8.35 8.84
N ARG A 67 -2.37 7.73 10.04
CA ARG A 67 -3.10 8.28 11.18
C ARG A 67 -2.46 9.57 11.69
N TYR A 68 -1.15 9.58 11.79
CA TYR A 68 -0.42 10.79 12.19
C TYR A 68 -0.67 11.97 11.24
N LEU A 69 -0.69 11.73 9.93
CA LEU A 69 -0.99 12.77 8.94
C LEU A 69 -2.43 13.26 9.05
N GLU A 70 -3.39 12.38 9.41
CA GLU A 70 -4.77 12.76 9.70
C GLU A 70 -4.88 13.67 10.91
N GLU A 71 -4.15 13.35 11.99
CA GLU A 71 -4.12 14.18 13.20
C GLU A 71 -3.44 15.54 12.94
N LEU A 72 -2.35 15.54 12.16
CA LEU A 72 -1.59 16.75 11.83
C LEU A 72 -2.39 17.70 10.95
N GLN A 73 -3.09 17.18 9.95
CA GLN A 73 -3.91 17.92 9.00
C GLN A 73 -5.25 17.19 8.79
N PRO A 74 -6.30 17.52 9.57
CA PRO A 74 -7.59 16.82 9.49
C PRO A 74 -8.31 16.97 8.14
N GLU A 75 -8.09 18.06 7.40
CA GLU A 75 -8.76 18.34 6.13
C GLU A 75 -7.80 18.37 4.95
N PRO A 76 -8.19 17.76 3.81
CA PRO A 76 -9.34 16.90 3.60
C PRO A 76 -9.16 15.55 4.33
N PRO A 77 -10.24 14.90 4.82
CA PRO A 77 -10.13 13.72 5.66
C PRO A 77 -9.64 12.49 4.89
N LEU A 78 -8.79 11.67 5.54
CA LEU A 78 -8.43 10.31 5.09
C LEU A 78 -9.23 9.23 5.83
N PHE A 79 -9.77 9.59 7.00
CA PHE A 79 -10.59 8.71 7.82
C PHE A 79 -12.00 9.30 7.94
N PRO A 80 -13.07 8.49 7.75
CA PRO A 80 -14.44 8.96 7.90
C PRO A 80 -14.69 9.55 9.30
N ARG A 81 -15.47 10.64 9.38
CA ARG A 81 -15.86 11.24 10.67
C ARG A 81 -16.97 10.47 11.38
N ASP A 82 -17.77 9.72 10.63
CA ASP A 82 -18.78 8.82 11.17
C ASP A 82 -18.09 7.63 11.83
N GLU A 83 -18.41 7.38 13.11
CA GLU A 83 -17.73 6.36 13.93
C GLU A 83 -17.88 4.94 13.36
N ALA A 84 -19.06 4.60 12.82
CA ALA A 84 -19.30 3.28 12.26
C ALA A 84 -18.46 3.06 10.99
N ARG A 85 -18.40 4.06 10.12
CA ARG A 85 -17.55 4.02 8.91
C ARG A 85 -16.08 4.05 9.23
N ALA A 86 -15.66 4.79 10.26
CA ALA A 86 -14.29 4.78 10.73
C ALA A 86 -13.90 3.40 11.23
N ALA A 87 -14.78 2.74 12.01
CA ALA A 87 -14.55 1.36 12.46
C ALA A 87 -14.47 0.36 11.29
N GLU A 88 -15.35 0.48 10.28
CA GLU A 88 -15.27 -0.35 9.06
C GLU A 88 -13.92 -0.19 8.34
N LEU A 89 -13.46 1.07 8.22
CA LEU A 89 -12.17 1.36 7.59
C LEU A 89 -11.01 0.77 8.39
N GLU A 90 -11.03 0.86 9.72
CA GLU A 90 -10.00 0.24 10.57
C GLU A 90 -9.97 -1.29 10.43
N VAL A 91 -11.13 -1.94 10.36
CA VAL A 91 -11.23 -3.38 10.08
C VAL A 91 -10.63 -3.71 8.72
N PHE A 92 -10.88 -2.88 7.69
CA PHE A 92 -10.30 -3.06 6.36
C PHE A 92 -8.77 -2.91 6.40
N LEU A 93 -8.23 -1.90 7.06
CA LEU A 93 -6.79 -1.68 7.18
C LEU A 93 -6.09 -2.85 7.89
N ASP A 94 -6.69 -3.35 8.99
CA ASP A 94 -6.17 -4.50 9.71
C ASP A 94 -6.21 -5.78 8.85
N TRP A 95 -7.33 -6.05 8.20
CA TRP A 95 -7.48 -7.16 7.27
C TRP A 95 -6.48 -7.08 6.12
N PHE A 96 -6.33 -5.89 5.50
CA PHE A 96 -5.40 -5.70 4.39
C PHE A 96 -3.95 -5.98 4.81
N ASN A 97 -3.54 -5.41 5.94
CA ASN A 97 -2.16 -5.54 6.41
C ASN A 97 -1.82 -6.95 6.92
N ARG A 98 -2.76 -7.65 7.57
CA ARG A 98 -2.49 -8.93 8.23
C ARG A 98 -2.92 -10.15 7.43
N ILE A 99 -3.99 -10.02 6.66
CA ILE A 99 -4.58 -11.15 5.93
C ILE A 99 -4.25 -11.05 4.44
N TRP A 100 -4.59 -9.92 3.80
CA TRP A 100 -4.41 -9.77 2.36
C TRP A 100 -2.93 -9.78 1.94
N LYS A 101 -2.05 -9.17 2.70
CA LYS A 101 -0.60 -9.15 2.41
C LYS A 101 0.10 -10.48 2.68
N ARG A 102 -0.52 -11.40 3.40
CA ARG A 102 0.08 -12.70 3.74
C ARG A 102 0.40 -13.53 2.49
N PRO A 103 -0.54 -13.84 1.57
CA PRO A 103 -0.24 -14.66 0.40
C PRO A 103 0.94 -14.16 -0.43
N PRO A 104 1.04 -12.90 -0.87
CA PRO A 104 2.19 -12.47 -1.69
C PRO A 104 3.52 -12.54 -0.94
N ASN A 105 3.56 -12.23 0.38
CA ASN A 105 4.77 -12.37 1.17
C ASN A 105 5.18 -13.85 1.35
N GLU A 106 4.22 -14.76 1.57
CA GLU A 106 4.52 -16.19 1.67
C GLU A 106 4.98 -16.77 0.32
N ILE A 107 4.42 -16.32 -0.81
CA ILE A 107 4.90 -16.70 -2.15
C ILE A 107 6.35 -16.25 -2.36
N GLU A 108 6.67 -15.02 -1.97
CA GLU A 108 8.04 -14.51 -2.09
C GLU A 108 9.01 -15.33 -1.24
N ALA A 109 8.66 -15.58 0.03
CA ALA A 109 9.46 -16.39 0.94
C ALA A 109 9.64 -17.82 0.43
N GLU A 110 8.59 -18.44 -0.12
CA GLU A 110 8.63 -19.78 -0.68
C GLU A 110 9.50 -19.86 -1.93
N ARG A 111 9.41 -18.87 -2.82
CA ARG A 111 10.27 -18.77 -4.02
C ARG A 111 11.75 -18.63 -3.69
N GLY A 112 12.08 -18.08 -2.52
CA GLY A 112 13.44 -17.96 -2.01
C GLY A 112 14.02 -19.25 -1.41
N GLN A 113 13.22 -20.31 -1.24
CA GLN A 113 13.69 -21.59 -0.70
C GLN A 113 14.53 -22.37 -1.72
N ALA A 114 15.43 -23.22 -1.23
CA ALA A 114 16.22 -24.11 -2.08
C ALA A 114 15.34 -25.12 -2.89
N HIS A 115 14.18 -25.48 -2.33
CA HIS A 115 13.20 -26.39 -2.92
C HIS A 115 11.78 -25.82 -2.71
N PRO A 116 11.33 -24.87 -3.57
CA PRO A 116 10.02 -24.24 -3.44
C PRO A 116 8.88 -25.25 -3.57
N ASP A 117 7.87 -25.17 -2.69
CA ASP A 117 6.64 -25.92 -2.79
C ASP A 117 5.69 -25.28 -3.82
N ALA A 118 5.67 -25.81 -5.04
CA ALA A 118 4.83 -25.31 -6.12
C ALA A 118 3.32 -25.39 -5.79
N ALA A 119 2.88 -26.44 -5.05
CA ALA A 119 1.47 -26.58 -4.69
C ALA A 119 1.04 -25.49 -3.68
N ARG A 120 1.92 -25.17 -2.74
CA ARG A 120 1.69 -24.06 -1.79
C ARG A 120 1.66 -22.72 -2.51
N ILE A 121 2.59 -22.46 -3.42
CA ILE A 121 2.61 -21.23 -4.24
C ILE A 121 1.30 -21.09 -5.03
N ASP A 122 0.83 -22.16 -5.66
CA ASP A 122 -0.42 -22.17 -6.42
C ASP A 122 -1.66 -21.92 -5.55
N GLU A 123 -1.70 -22.47 -4.33
CA GLU A 123 -2.77 -22.22 -3.37
C GLU A 123 -2.83 -20.73 -2.99
N LEU A 124 -1.70 -20.16 -2.57
CA LEU A 124 -1.58 -18.75 -2.20
C LEU A 124 -1.90 -17.82 -3.38
N GLY A 125 -1.46 -18.18 -4.58
CA GLY A 125 -1.78 -17.44 -5.81
C GLY A 125 -3.28 -17.41 -6.11
N ARG A 126 -4.00 -18.51 -5.90
CA ARG A 126 -5.47 -18.55 -6.02
C ARG A 126 -6.16 -17.70 -4.95
N GLU A 127 -5.67 -17.71 -3.71
CA GLU A 127 -6.18 -16.85 -2.63
C GLU A 127 -6.03 -15.37 -3.02
N LEU A 128 -4.84 -14.97 -3.49
CA LEU A 128 -4.56 -13.60 -3.91
C LEU A 128 -5.45 -13.17 -5.09
N THR A 129 -5.53 -13.97 -6.15
CA THR A 129 -6.40 -13.71 -7.31
C THR A 129 -7.89 -13.62 -6.88
N GLY A 130 -8.34 -14.53 -6.01
CA GLY A 130 -9.71 -14.55 -5.50
C GLY A 130 -10.09 -13.28 -4.72
N SER A 131 -9.12 -12.63 -4.11
CA SER A 131 -9.33 -11.39 -3.35
C SER A 131 -9.85 -10.23 -4.20
N LEU A 132 -9.57 -10.21 -5.51
CA LEU A 132 -10.07 -9.20 -6.44
C LEU A 132 -11.61 -9.10 -6.44
N ALA A 133 -12.31 -10.20 -6.20
CA ALA A 133 -13.77 -10.20 -6.10
C ALA A 133 -14.29 -9.37 -4.91
N LEU A 134 -13.53 -9.26 -3.83
CA LEU A 134 -13.89 -8.39 -2.72
C LEU A 134 -13.77 -6.92 -3.10
N PHE A 135 -12.65 -6.53 -3.72
CA PHE A 135 -12.46 -5.15 -4.21
C PHE A 135 -13.55 -4.77 -5.23
N GLU A 136 -13.87 -5.67 -6.16
CA GLU A 136 -14.92 -5.45 -7.16
C GLU A 136 -16.29 -5.24 -6.50
N ARG A 137 -16.60 -5.91 -5.36
CA ARG A 137 -17.81 -5.69 -4.57
C ARG A 137 -17.78 -4.38 -3.78
N LEU A 138 -16.67 -4.06 -3.12
CA LEU A 138 -16.51 -2.81 -2.35
C LEU A 138 -16.72 -1.58 -3.25
N LEU A 139 -16.30 -1.66 -4.50
CA LEU A 139 -16.43 -0.60 -5.50
C LEU A 139 -17.80 -0.55 -6.18
N SER A 140 -18.76 -1.39 -5.80
CA SER A 140 -20.09 -1.37 -6.40
C SER A 140 -20.84 -0.07 -6.07
N GLY A 141 -21.09 0.76 -7.10
CA GLY A 141 -21.74 2.06 -6.96
C GLY A 141 -20.87 3.12 -6.27
N ARG A 142 -19.55 2.91 -6.22
CA ARG A 142 -18.59 3.80 -5.53
C ARG A 142 -17.40 4.10 -6.41
N ASP A 143 -16.85 5.31 -6.25
CA ASP A 143 -15.62 5.73 -6.92
C ASP A 143 -14.36 5.25 -6.19
N TYR A 144 -14.41 5.10 -4.88
CA TYR A 144 -13.34 4.67 -4.00
C TYR A 144 -13.84 3.58 -3.04
N LEU A 145 -12.93 2.87 -2.39
CA LEU A 145 -13.25 1.69 -1.57
C LEU A 145 -14.31 1.96 -0.49
N PHE A 146 -14.29 3.16 0.12
CA PHE A 146 -15.25 3.59 1.14
C PHE A 146 -16.13 4.78 0.70
N GLY A 147 -16.29 4.96 -0.63
CA GLY A 147 -17.11 6.01 -1.24
C GLY A 147 -16.29 7.22 -1.66
N GLU A 148 -15.61 7.88 -0.73
CA GLU A 148 -14.63 8.93 -0.98
C GLU A 148 -13.21 8.41 -0.84
N PHE A 149 -12.22 9.15 -1.39
CA PHE A 149 -10.81 8.79 -1.24
C PHE A 149 -10.40 8.79 0.22
N SER A 150 -9.80 7.71 0.68
CA SER A 150 -9.53 7.46 2.09
C SER A 150 -8.21 6.72 2.32
N ALA A 151 -7.88 6.50 3.58
CA ALA A 151 -6.73 5.68 3.98
C ALA A 151 -6.82 4.24 3.44
N ALA A 152 -8.03 3.72 3.16
CA ALA A 152 -8.19 2.41 2.51
C ALA A 152 -7.62 2.39 1.09
N ASP A 153 -7.88 3.46 0.32
CA ASP A 153 -7.34 3.60 -1.04
C ASP A 153 -5.82 3.79 -1.00
N CYS A 154 -5.32 4.62 -0.08
CA CYS A 154 -3.88 4.76 0.14
C CYS A 154 -3.23 3.41 0.48
N ALA A 155 -3.88 2.60 1.34
CA ALA A 155 -3.34 1.34 1.80
C ALA A 155 -3.32 0.25 0.72
N ALA A 156 -4.39 0.13 -0.05
CA ALA A 156 -4.57 -0.98 -0.98
C ALA A 156 -4.02 -0.70 -2.39
N PHE A 157 -4.20 0.53 -2.88
CA PHE A 157 -3.85 0.87 -4.27
C PHE A 157 -2.40 0.53 -4.64
N PRO A 158 -1.36 0.86 -3.85
CA PRO A 158 0.02 0.62 -4.25
C PRO A 158 0.35 -0.86 -4.53
N PHE A 159 -0.44 -1.76 -3.99
CA PHE A 159 -0.31 -3.21 -4.20
C PHE A 159 -1.21 -3.71 -5.33
N VAL A 160 -2.48 -3.30 -5.33
CA VAL A 160 -3.47 -3.80 -6.29
C VAL A 160 -3.25 -3.22 -7.69
N LYS A 161 -2.63 -2.04 -7.80
CA LYS A 161 -2.31 -1.41 -9.09
C LYS A 161 -1.53 -2.30 -10.04
N TYR A 162 -0.67 -3.20 -9.52
CA TYR A 162 0.16 -4.10 -10.31
C TYR A 162 -0.65 -5.06 -11.18
N GLY A 163 -1.94 -5.23 -10.92
CA GLY A 163 -2.86 -5.95 -11.81
C GLY A 163 -3.14 -5.25 -13.15
N LEU A 164 -2.78 -3.97 -13.28
CA LEU A 164 -3.05 -3.15 -14.47
C LEU A 164 -1.88 -2.25 -14.88
N VAL A 165 -1.16 -1.69 -13.91
CA VAL A 165 -0.12 -0.66 -14.11
C VAL A 165 1.14 -1.09 -13.39
N HIS A 166 2.26 -1.10 -14.11
CA HIS A 166 3.60 -1.33 -13.58
C HIS A 166 4.61 -0.51 -14.38
N ASP A 167 5.77 -0.28 -13.78
CA ASP A 167 6.92 0.34 -14.43
C ASP A 167 7.85 -0.77 -14.91
N GLU A 168 8.36 -0.69 -16.13
CA GLU A 168 9.30 -1.69 -16.67
C GLU A 168 10.65 -1.72 -15.92
N ALA A 169 10.99 -0.62 -15.25
CA ALA A 169 12.18 -0.53 -14.40
C ALA A 169 11.99 -1.20 -13.02
N ASP A 170 10.75 -1.51 -12.64
CA ASP A 170 10.43 -2.19 -11.38
C ASP A 170 10.58 -3.71 -11.55
N THR A 171 11.71 -4.22 -11.14
CA THR A 171 12.06 -5.66 -11.22
C THR A 171 12.00 -6.36 -9.87
N ASP A 172 11.39 -5.73 -8.86
CA ASP A 172 11.24 -6.30 -7.53
C ASP A 172 10.43 -7.60 -7.55
N GLY A 173 10.95 -8.66 -6.95
CA GLY A 173 10.36 -9.99 -6.95
C GLY A 173 8.95 -10.03 -6.35
N PHE A 174 8.70 -9.25 -5.30
CA PHE A 174 7.39 -9.12 -4.68
C PHE A 174 6.38 -8.45 -5.65
N HIS A 175 6.80 -7.42 -6.37
CA HIS A 175 5.94 -6.74 -7.35
C HIS A 175 5.63 -7.62 -8.57
N LEU A 176 6.57 -8.44 -9.02
CA LEU A 176 6.32 -9.44 -10.06
C LEU A 176 5.28 -10.49 -9.63
N ILE A 177 5.25 -10.87 -8.34
CA ILE A 177 4.19 -11.73 -7.79
C ILE A 177 2.83 -11.02 -7.88
N LEU A 178 2.75 -9.76 -7.49
CA LEU A 178 1.51 -8.98 -7.60
C LEU A 178 1.03 -8.87 -9.06
N GLN A 179 1.93 -8.59 -10.02
CA GLN A 179 1.61 -8.56 -11.44
C GLN A 179 1.04 -9.90 -11.91
N GLN A 180 1.68 -11.01 -11.55
CA GLN A 180 1.29 -12.35 -11.98
C GLN A 180 -0.12 -12.71 -11.50
N TYR A 181 -0.42 -12.51 -10.21
CA TYR A 181 -1.64 -13.03 -9.59
C TYR A 181 -2.79 -12.03 -9.55
N LEU A 182 -2.54 -10.73 -9.70
CA LEU A 182 -3.58 -9.71 -9.74
C LEU A 182 -3.96 -9.27 -11.16
N ALA A 183 -3.35 -9.84 -12.22
CA ALA A 183 -3.66 -9.48 -13.61
C ALA A 183 -5.17 -9.44 -13.87
N LEU A 184 -5.72 -8.25 -14.16
CA LEU A 184 -7.17 -8.06 -14.26
C LEU A 184 -7.76 -8.69 -15.51
N ASN A 185 -7.10 -8.56 -16.67
CA ASN A 185 -7.51 -9.14 -17.95
C ASN A 185 -9.01 -8.88 -18.28
N GLY A 186 -9.51 -7.69 -17.92
CA GLY A 186 -10.90 -7.28 -18.15
C GLY A 186 -11.96 -7.91 -17.23
N ARG A 187 -11.56 -8.74 -16.25
CA ARG A 187 -12.49 -9.46 -15.36
C ARG A 187 -13.06 -8.64 -14.22
N CYS A 188 -12.40 -7.53 -13.86
CA CYS A 188 -12.76 -6.69 -12.72
C CYS A 188 -12.84 -5.22 -13.15
N PRO A 189 -13.90 -4.80 -13.89
CA PRO A 189 -13.97 -3.47 -14.50
C PRO A 189 -14.02 -2.33 -13.48
N ARG A 190 -14.58 -2.54 -12.29
CA ARG A 190 -14.61 -1.51 -11.24
C ARG A 190 -13.24 -1.33 -10.60
N VAL A 191 -12.52 -2.44 -10.36
CA VAL A 191 -11.13 -2.41 -9.90
C VAL A 191 -10.26 -1.70 -10.92
N GLU A 192 -10.42 -1.99 -12.20
CA GLU A 192 -9.68 -1.32 -13.28
C GLU A 192 -9.95 0.19 -13.28
N ALA A 193 -11.22 0.61 -13.21
CA ALA A 193 -11.60 2.02 -13.17
C ALA A 193 -11.04 2.72 -11.91
N TRP A 194 -11.09 2.05 -10.77
CA TRP A 194 -10.53 2.55 -9.51
C TRP A 194 -9.01 2.70 -9.58
N ILE A 195 -8.28 1.71 -10.12
CA ILE A 195 -6.83 1.81 -10.30
C ILE A 195 -6.49 3.02 -11.18
N ARG A 196 -7.17 3.20 -12.32
CA ARG A 196 -6.92 4.35 -13.19
C ARG A 196 -7.19 5.68 -12.49
N ARG A 197 -8.26 5.76 -11.69
CA ARG A 197 -8.64 6.96 -10.94
C ARG A 197 -7.60 7.30 -9.86
N VAL A 198 -7.19 6.32 -9.06
CA VAL A 198 -6.18 6.56 -8.01
C VAL A 198 -4.80 6.80 -8.62
N ASN A 199 -4.47 6.13 -9.73
CA ASN A 199 -3.21 6.34 -10.42
C ASN A 199 -3.06 7.77 -10.97
N ALA A 200 -4.16 8.41 -11.34
CA ALA A 200 -4.18 9.80 -11.80
C ALA A 200 -4.08 10.85 -10.67
N ARG A 201 -4.15 10.43 -9.40
CA ARG A 201 -4.00 11.36 -8.26
C ARG A 201 -2.55 11.79 -8.10
N PRO A 202 -2.30 13.01 -7.61
CA PRO A 202 -0.94 13.48 -7.34
C PRO A 202 -0.25 12.62 -6.27
N ARG A 203 1.07 12.59 -6.34
CA ARG A 203 1.99 12.10 -5.31
C ARG A 203 2.79 13.29 -4.76
N ALA A 204 3.12 13.24 -3.47
CA ALA A 204 4.06 14.19 -2.89
C ALA A 204 5.49 13.84 -3.27
#